data_b9bbf6f1b7f24ac90a6a1b87bd4beed3
#
_entry.id   b9bbf6f1b7f24ac90a6a1b87bd4beed3
#
_cell.length_a   1.000
_cell.length_b   1.000
_cell.length_c   1.000
_cell.angle_alpha   90.00
_cell.angle_beta   90.00
_cell.angle_gamma   90.00
#
_symmetry.space_group_name_H-M   'P 1'
#
loop_
_entity.id
_entity.type
_entity.pdbx_description
1 polymer ?
#
loop_
_entity_poly.entity_id
_entity_poly.type
_entity_poly.pdbx_seq_one_letter_code
_entity_poly.pdbx_strand_id
1 'polypeptide(L)'
;MAYVTRCRGQQGFTLLEVMIVVAIVGALASLAIPNYLNYLDKARLARCIAEIRYIERVIDSYEAANESLPNTLAEVGAGEMVDPWGNPYAYLNIAALTLPGSGSGG
;
A
#
# COMPACT_ATOMS: atom_id res chain seq x y z
N MET A 1 -14.97 50.00 -35.86
CA MET A 1 -14.85 49.46 -35.54
C MET A 1 -15.20 48.80 -34.84
N ALA A 2 -15.31 48.45 -34.51
CA ALA A 2 -15.55 47.87 -33.88
C ALA A 2 -15.21 46.90 -33.54
N TYR A 3 -15.12 46.42 -33.10
CA TYR A 3 -14.82 45.44 -32.79
C TYR A 3 -15.47 44.77 -32.14
N VAL A 4 -15.41 44.17 -31.92
CA VAL A 4 -15.81 43.48 -31.48
C VAL A 4 -15.93 42.99 -30.70
N THR A 5 -16.17 42.89 -30.33
CA THR A 5 -16.33 42.58 -29.44
C THR A 5 -16.47 41.45 -29.03
N ARG A 6 -16.58 41.03 -28.17
CA ARG A 6 -16.67 39.88 -27.78
C ARG A 6 -17.98 39.41 -27.76
N CYS A 7 -18.10 38.16 -27.87
CA CYS A 7 -19.35 37.64 -27.77
C CYS A 7 -19.70 37.58 -26.35
N ARG A 8 -20.90 37.87 -26.08
CA ARG A 8 -21.22 37.87 -24.82
C ARG A 8 -21.20 36.64 -24.17
N GLY A 9 -21.55 35.56 -24.61
CA GLY A 9 -21.49 34.33 -23.95
C GLY A 9 -20.12 33.83 -23.80
N GLN A 10 -19.16 34.55 -24.37
CA GLN A 10 -17.87 34.11 -24.26
C GLN A 10 -17.01 34.99 -23.52
N GLN A 11 -17.44 35.52 -22.46
CA GLN A 11 -16.61 36.33 -21.67
C GLN A 11 -15.52 35.51 -21.16
N GLY A 12 -14.31 35.78 -21.39
CA GLY A 12 -13.19 35.06 -20.88
C GLY A 12 -13.02 35.32 -19.40
N PHE A 13 -12.20 34.53 -18.77
CA PHE A 13 -11.82 34.73 -17.39
C PHE A 13 -10.83 35.85 -17.33
N THR A 14 -10.84 36.60 -16.26
CA THR A 14 -9.85 37.62 -16.05
C THR A 14 -8.62 36.95 -15.45
N LEU A 15 -7.49 37.58 -15.57
CA LEU A 15 -6.26 37.08 -14.99
C LEU A 15 -6.40 36.95 -13.47
N LEU A 16 -7.06 37.92 -12.84
CA LEU A 16 -7.25 37.91 -11.41
C LEU A 16 -8.09 36.72 -10.97
N GLU A 17 -9.12 36.38 -11.74
CA GLU A 17 -9.96 35.24 -11.42
C GLU A 17 -9.15 33.95 -11.42
N VAL A 18 -8.30 33.77 -12.41
CA VAL A 18 -7.46 32.59 -12.50
C VAL A 18 -6.45 32.58 -11.36
N MET A 19 -5.89 33.71 -11.02
CA MET A 19 -4.94 33.79 -9.92
C MET A 19 -5.57 33.41 -8.60
N ILE A 20 -6.78 33.85 -8.35
CA ILE A 20 -7.50 33.51 -7.13
C ILE A 20 -7.78 32.01 -7.08
N VAL A 21 -8.21 31.44 -8.18
CA VAL A 21 -8.53 30.01 -8.24
C VAL A 21 -7.28 29.20 -7.96
N VAL A 22 -6.16 29.54 -8.59
CA VAL A 22 -4.91 28.81 -8.38
C VAL A 22 -4.44 28.97 -6.94
N ALA A 23 -4.61 30.14 -6.35
CA ALA A 23 -4.23 30.36 -4.97
C ALA A 23 -5.03 29.48 -4.01
N ILE A 24 -6.34 29.38 -4.23
CA ILE A 24 -7.18 28.57 -3.39
C ILE A 24 -6.84 27.09 -3.56
N VAL A 25 -6.66 26.64 -4.79
CA VAL A 25 -6.32 25.25 -5.07
C VAL A 25 -4.98 24.92 -4.43
N GLY A 26 -4.01 25.82 -4.52
CA GLY A 26 -2.70 25.62 -3.91
C GLY A 26 -2.78 25.53 -2.40
N ALA A 27 -3.59 26.39 -1.78
CA ALA A 27 -3.76 26.37 -0.34
C ALA A 27 -4.39 25.07 0.12
N LEU A 28 -5.43 24.61 -0.57
CA LEU A 28 -6.09 23.37 -0.22
C LEU A 28 -5.16 22.17 -0.46
N ALA A 29 -4.40 22.20 -1.54
CA ALA A 29 -3.49 21.11 -1.86
C ALA A 29 -2.39 21.00 -0.80
N SER A 30 -1.94 22.12 -0.27
CA SER A 30 -0.87 22.08 0.73
C SER A 30 -1.30 21.38 2.02
N LEU A 31 -2.61 21.33 2.28
CA LEU A 31 -3.13 20.63 3.44
C LEU A 31 -3.53 19.21 3.07
N ALA A 32 -4.02 19.02 1.86
CA ALA A 32 -4.54 17.72 1.43
C ALA A 32 -3.45 16.70 1.13
N ILE A 33 -2.36 17.12 0.51
CA ILE A 33 -1.32 16.19 0.10
C ILE A 33 -0.66 15.47 1.27
N PRO A 34 -0.21 16.15 2.33
CA PRO A 34 0.37 15.42 3.49
C PRO A 34 -0.63 14.47 4.13
N ASN A 35 -1.90 14.88 4.24
CA ASN A 35 -2.91 14.01 4.83
C ASN A 35 -3.16 12.79 3.96
N TYR A 36 -3.16 12.97 2.65
CA TYR A 36 -3.36 11.87 1.73
C TYR A 36 -2.22 10.84 1.86
N LEU A 37 -0.99 11.32 1.96
CA LEU A 37 0.17 10.43 2.10
C LEU A 37 0.10 9.64 3.41
N ASN A 38 -0.37 10.26 4.49
CA ASN A 38 -0.53 9.57 5.76
C ASN A 38 -1.59 8.47 5.66
N TYR A 39 -2.70 8.76 4.98
CA TYR A 39 -3.74 7.75 4.78
C TYR A 39 -3.25 6.63 3.88
N LEU A 40 -2.43 6.95 2.90
CA LEU A 40 -1.88 5.94 2.00
C LEU A 40 -0.98 4.98 2.77
N ASP A 41 -0.16 5.50 3.69
CA ASP A 41 0.71 4.66 4.51
C ASP A 41 -0.12 3.75 5.41
N LYS A 42 -1.21 4.28 5.99
CA LYS A 42 -2.08 3.48 6.82
C LYS A 42 -2.76 2.38 6.01
N ALA A 43 -3.14 2.68 4.78
CA ALA A 43 -3.77 1.71 3.90
C ALA A 43 -2.78 0.60 3.54
N ARG A 44 -1.53 0.96 3.29
CA ARG A 44 -0.50 -0.02 2.99
C ARG A 44 -0.25 -0.94 4.18
N LEU A 45 -0.21 -0.36 5.38
CA LEU A 45 -0.01 -1.15 6.58
C LEU A 45 -1.17 -2.10 6.81
N ALA A 46 -2.41 -1.63 6.61
CA ALA A 46 -3.59 -2.47 6.77
C ALA A 46 -3.57 -3.63 5.78
N ARG A 47 -3.13 -3.37 4.55
CA ARG A 47 -3.03 -4.41 3.54
C ARG A 47 -1.96 -5.41 3.93
N CYS A 48 -0.82 -4.93 4.43
CA CYS A 48 0.26 -5.80 4.85
C CYS A 48 -0.21 -6.73 5.97
N ILE A 49 -0.93 -6.21 6.95
CA ILE A 49 -1.45 -7.01 8.05
C ILE A 49 -2.42 -8.06 7.54
N ALA A 50 -3.29 -7.69 6.61
CA ALA A 50 -4.25 -8.62 6.03
C ALA A 50 -3.55 -9.73 5.27
N GLU A 51 -2.48 -9.40 4.54
CA GLU A 51 -1.73 -10.39 3.79
C GLU A 51 -0.97 -11.33 4.70
N ILE A 52 -0.42 -10.82 5.79
CA ILE A 52 0.26 -11.66 6.76
C ILE A 52 -0.72 -12.64 7.39
N ARG A 53 -1.93 -12.17 7.71
CA ARG A 53 -2.94 -13.06 8.26
C ARG A 53 -3.39 -14.12 7.26
N TYR A 54 -3.42 -13.77 5.98
CA TYR A 54 -3.74 -14.73 4.95
C TYR A 54 -2.65 -15.80 4.90
N ILE A 55 -1.38 -15.39 4.94
CA ILE A 55 -0.26 -16.32 4.94
C ILE A 55 -0.32 -17.23 6.16
N GLU A 56 -0.66 -16.67 7.33
CA GLU A 56 -0.79 -17.48 8.54
C GLU A 56 -1.86 -18.54 8.36
N ARG A 57 -2.98 -18.19 7.75
CA ARG A 57 -4.06 -19.14 7.55
C ARG A 57 -3.68 -20.26 6.60
N VAL A 58 -2.96 -19.96 5.52
CA VAL A 58 -2.57 -21.01 4.59
C VAL A 58 -1.51 -21.90 5.22
N ILE A 59 -0.64 -21.34 6.08
CA ILE A 59 0.33 -22.14 6.81
C ILE A 59 -0.37 -23.06 7.79
N ASP A 60 -1.37 -22.55 8.51
CA ASP A 60 -2.12 -23.37 9.45
C ASP A 60 -2.86 -24.49 8.73
N SER A 61 -3.39 -24.19 7.56
CA SER A 61 -4.10 -25.22 6.76
C SER A 61 -3.11 -26.29 6.28
N TYR A 62 -1.92 -25.88 5.91
CA TYR A 62 -0.90 -26.82 5.47
C TYR A 62 -0.49 -27.72 6.63
N GLU A 63 -0.30 -27.13 7.80
CA GLU A 63 0.09 -27.89 8.98
C GLU A 63 -1.01 -28.88 9.35
N ALA A 64 -2.26 -28.47 9.28
CA ALA A 64 -3.38 -29.34 9.60
C ALA A 64 -3.47 -30.54 8.64
N ALA A 65 -3.12 -30.32 7.38
CA ALA A 65 -3.20 -31.37 6.38
C ALA A 65 -1.99 -32.27 6.35
N ASN A 66 -0.81 -31.73 6.63
CA ASN A 66 0.44 -32.46 6.52
C ASN A 66 1.13 -32.79 7.84
N GLU A 67 0.53 -32.34 8.93
CA GLU A 67 1.06 -32.51 10.27
C GLU A 67 2.48 -31.97 10.44
N SER A 68 2.86 -31.03 9.59
CA SER A 68 4.16 -30.37 9.68
C SER A 68 4.06 -29.02 9.02
N LEU A 69 4.94 -28.12 9.42
CA LEU A 69 4.96 -26.78 8.84
C LEU A 69 5.65 -26.81 7.49
N PRO A 70 5.27 -25.93 6.57
CA PRO A 70 5.93 -25.89 5.28
C PRO A 70 7.34 -25.35 5.46
N ASN A 71 8.26 -25.71 4.58
CA ASN A 71 9.61 -25.20 4.65
C ASN A 71 9.75 -23.84 3.98
N THR A 72 8.89 -23.57 2.99
CA THR A 72 8.91 -22.29 2.30
C THR A 72 7.50 -21.85 2.03
N LEU A 73 7.33 -20.57 1.78
CA LEU A 73 6.00 -20.04 1.43
C LEU A 73 5.53 -20.57 0.09
N ALA A 74 6.43 -20.99 -0.77
CA ALA A 74 6.05 -21.54 -2.06
C ALA A 74 5.22 -22.82 -1.90
N GLU A 75 5.44 -23.56 -0.82
CA GLU A 75 4.70 -24.80 -0.58
C GLU A 75 3.22 -24.55 -0.29
N VAL A 76 2.88 -23.36 0.16
CA VAL A 76 1.50 -23.00 0.42
C VAL A 76 0.95 -22.03 -0.63
N GLY A 77 1.70 -21.83 -1.71
CA GLY A 77 1.24 -20.96 -2.79
C GLY A 77 1.44 -19.48 -2.52
N ALA A 78 2.21 -19.12 -1.52
CA ALA A 78 2.44 -17.72 -1.18
C ALA A 78 3.85 -17.25 -1.47
N GLY A 79 4.61 -18.03 -2.23
CA GLY A 79 6.02 -17.72 -2.45
C GLY A 79 6.27 -16.46 -3.28
N GLU A 80 5.30 -16.06 -4.08
CA GLU A 80 5.49 -14.86 -4.90
C GLU A 80 4.79 -13.64 -4.36
N MET A 81 4.21 -13.73 -3.18
CA MET A 81 3.54 -12.59 -2.59
C MET A 81 4.56 -11.57 -2.11
N VAL A 82 4.24 -10.31 -2.34
CA VAL A 82 5.10 -9.22 -1.87
C VAL A 82 4.25 -8.26 -1.05
N ASP A 83 4.89 -7.54 -0.16
CA ASP A 83 4.18 -6.56 0.65
C ASP A 83 3.85 -5.33 -0.21
N PRO A 84 3.05 -4.38 0.30
CA PRO A 84 2.67 -3.20 -0.48
C PRO A 84 3.85 -2.33 -0.91
N TRP A 85 5.03 -2.54 -0.34
CA TRP A 85 6.23 -1.81 -0.72
C TRP A 85 7.10 -2.59 -1.69
N GLY A 86 6.62 -3.77 -2.13
CA GLY A 86 7.34 -4.55 -3.14
C GLY A 86 8.37 -5.53 -2.61
N ASN A 87 8.44 -5.70 -1.31
CA ASN A 87 9.41 -6.63 -0.73
C ASN A 87 8.75 -7.99 -0.47
N PRO A 88 9.46 -9.08 -0.69
CA PRO A 88 8.88 -10.40 -0.43
C PRO A 88 8.72 -10.63 1.06
N TYR A 89 7.73 -11.42 1.44
CA TYR A 89 7.53 -11.76 2.83
C TYR A 89 8.57 -12.79 3.25
N ALA A 90 9.11 -12.60 4.45
CA ALA A 90 10.10 -13.52 5.00
C ALA A 90 9.39 -14.60 5.81
N TYR A 91 9.81 -15.83 5.63
CA TYR A 91 9.24 -16.94 6.36
C TYR A 91 10.38 -17.86 6.82
N LEU A 92 10.26 -18.35 8.04
CA LEU A 92 11.24 -19.24 8.59
C LEU A 92 10.54 -20.34 9.37
N ASN A 93 10.79 -21.58 8.98
CA ASN A 93 10.23 -22.71 9.71
C ASN A 93 11.13 -22.98 10.91
N ILE A 94 10.76 -22.45 12.05
CA ILE A 94 11.54 -22.58 13.26
C ILE A 94 11.64 -24.02 13.72
N ALA A 95 10.62 -24.81 13.46
CA ALA A 95 10.62 -26.20 13.85
C ALA A 95 11.68 -27.02 13.12
N ALA A 96 12.07 -26.59 11.93
CA ALA A 96 13.06 -27.28 11.14
C ALA A 96 14.47 -26.76 11.40
N LEU A 97 14.62 -25.71 12.19
CA LEU A 97 15.92 -25.14 12.44
C LEU A 97 16.69 -25.95 13.47
N THR A 98 17.98 -26.08 13.25
CA THR A 98 18.86 -26.69 14.23
C THR A 98 19.89 -25.61 14.50
N LEU A 99 19.70 -24.89 15.58
CA LEU A 99 20.61 -23.82 15.95
C LEU A 99 21.50 -24.25 17.10
N PRO A 100 22.76 -23.85 17.08
CA PRO A 100 23.66 -24.16 18.18
C PRO A 100 23.10 -23.53 19.44
N GLY A 101 23.06 -24.25 20.48
CA GLY A 101 22.58 -23.69 21.73
C GLY A 101 21.09 -23.74 21.91
N SER A 102 20.34 -23.89 20.86
CA SER A 102 18.92 -23.90 21.04
C SER A 102 18.38 -25.24 20.69
N GLY A 103 19.23 -26.05 20.23
CA GLY A 103 18.82 -27.22 19.68
C GLY A 103 17.74 -27.93 20.29
N SER A 104 17.95 -28.45 21.28
CA SER A 104 16.95 -29.20 21.73
C SER A 104 15.81 -28.44 22.07
N GLY A 105 16.06 -27.30 22.38
CA GLY A 105 15.00 -26.53 22.82
C GLY A 105 14.08 -26.35 21.71
N GLY A 106 14.61 -26.57 20.68
CA GLY A 106 13.84 -26.35 19.50
C GLY A 106 12.53 -26.72 19.72
#